data_3af44d939cd8f26f6ab7e0987e94967b
#
_entry.id   3af44d939cd8f26f6ab7e0987e94967b
#
_cell.length_a   1.000
_cell.length_b   1.000
_cell.length_c   1.000
_cell.angle_alpha   90.00
_cell.angle_beta   90.00
_cell.angle_gamma   90.00
#
_symmetry.space_group_name_H-M   'P 1'
#
loop_
_entity.id
_entity.type
_entity.pdbx_description
1 polymer ?
#
loop_
_entity_poly.entity_id
_entity_poly.type
_entity_poly.pdbx_seq_one_letter_code
_entity_poly.pdbx_strand_id
1 'polypeptide(L)'
;MRLGINASANKKLLLIYGDLIFNVYSIRGISKNGTCVLVDSKSRFKDDEVGVTIVKDKVTMFAYGLEKKWSQIGYFEGEAFDMLKKLCSSKKRSRLYPFEIFNMMIEAGIRIKAVEPKRMTIKEIDSLKDL
;
A
#
# COMPACT_ATOMS: atom_id res chain seq x y z
N MET A 1 -8.20 -8.92 -3.16
CA MET A 1 -6.73 -9.06 -3.05
C MET A 1 -6.24 -10.51 -3.14
N ARG A 2 -6.86 -11.42 -2.42
CA ARG A 2 -6.43 -12.84 -2.35
C ARG A 2 -6.28 -13.52 -3.73
N LEU A 3 -7.27 -13.39 -4.62
CA LEU A 3 -7.23 -14.05 -5.93
C LEU A 3 -6.11 -13.50 -6.82
N GLY A 4 -5.91 -12.20 -6.82
CA GLY A 4 -4.88 -11.58 -7.63
C GLY A 4 -3.47 -12.00 -7.20
N ILE A 5 -3.23 -12.11 -5.90
CA ILE A 5 -1.92 -12.52 -5.37
C ILE A 5 -1.65 -13.99 -5.67
N ASN A 6 -2.65 -14.86 -5.49
CA ASN A 6 -2.49 -16.28 -5.76
C ASN A 6 -2.27 -16.58 -7.23
N ALA A 7 -2.78 -15.73 -8.12
CA ALA A 7 -2.60 -15.88 -9.57
C ALA A 7 -1.23 -15.38 -10.06
N SER A 8 -0.50 -14.61 -9.23
CA SER A 8 0.81 -14.09 -9.63
C SER A 8 1.86 -15.19 -9.69
N ALA A 9 2.50 -15.36 -10.85
CA ALA A 9 3.61 -16.29 -11.04
C ALA A 9 4.96 -15.70 -10.62
N ASN A 10 5.07 -14.38 -10.51
CA ASN A 10 6.29 -13.66 -10.11
C ASN A 10 6.28 -13.39 -8.60
N LYS A 11 7.48 -13.25 -8.02
CA LYS A 11 7.65 -12.87 -6.61
C LYS A 11 7.64 -11.36 -6.39
N LYS A 12 6.96 -10.64 -7.28
CA LYS A 12 6.83 -9.18 -7.25
C LYS A 12 5.38 -8.81 -7.51
N LEU A 13 4.86 -7.89 -6.72
CA LEU A 13 3.48 -7.45 -6.83
C LEU A 13 3.40 -5.93 -6.71
N LEU A 14 2.77 -5.31 -7.69
CA LEU A 14 2.35 -3.91 -7.60
C LEU A 14 0.85 -3.91 -7.32
N LEU A 15 0.47 -3.43 -6.15
CA LEU A 15 -0.91 -3.32 -5.73
C LEU A 15 -1.40 -1.89 -5.94
N ILE A 16 -2.48 -1.73 -6.69
CA ILE A 16 -3.11 -0.44 -6.96
C ILE A 16 -4.60 -0.60 -6.76
N TYR A 17 -5.20 0.28 -5.95
CA TYR A 17 -6.66 0.29 -5.81
C TYR A 17 -7.31 0.81 -7.09
N GLY A 18 -8.45 0.20 -7.47
CA GLY A 18 -9.07 0.46 -8.77
C GLY A 18 -9.79 1.80 -8.92
N ASP A 19 -9.93 2.56 -7.85
CA ASP A 19 -10.58 3.87 -7.84
C ASP A 19 -9.61 5.05 -7.90
N LEU A 20 -8.37 4.80 -8.32
CA LEU A 20 -7.33 5.83 -8.36
C LEU A 20 -7.09 6.34 -9.78
N ILE A 21 -6.89 7.65 -9.88
CA ILE A 21 -6.21 8.27 -11.04
C ILE A 21 -4.84 8.72 -10.56
N PHE A 22 -3.80 8.31 -11.26
CA PHE A 22 -2.43 8.66 -10.90
C PHE A 22 -1.59 8.89 -12.16
N ASN A 23 -0.53 9.70 -12.01
CA ASN A 23 0.40 9.94 -13.11
C ASN A 23 1.54 8.90 -13.12
N VAL A 24 2.30 8.87 -14.21
CA VAL A 24 3.41 7.93 -14.36
C VAL A 24 4.48 8.10 -13.29
N TYR A 25 4.67 9.32 -12.77
CA TYR A 25 5.66 9.61 -11.73
C TYR A 25 5.33 8.95 -10.40
N SER A 26 4.07 8.58 -10.19
CA SER A 26 3.65 7.88 -8.96
C SER A 26 4.29 6.50 -8.85
N ILE A 27 4.35 5.76 -9.97
CA ILE A 27 4.83 4.38 -9.97
C ILE A 27 6.19 4.18 -10.64
N ARG A 28 6.69 5.19 -11.34
CA ARG A 28 7.95 5.08 -12.08
C ARG A 28 9.11 4.79 -11.13
N GLY A 29 9.81 3.68 -11.39
CA GLY A 29 10.96 3.28 -10.57
C GLY A 29 10.61 2.81 -9.17
N ILE A 30 9.35 2.49 -8.88
CA ILE A 30 8.90 2.06 -7.55
C ILE A 30 9.70 0.84 -7.05
N SER A 31 10.04 -0.09 -7.94
CA SER A 31 10.78 -1.30 -7.59
C SER A 31 12.21 -1.03 -7.08
N LYS A 32 12.77 0.13 -7.36
CA LYS A 32 14.11 0.52 -6.88
C LYS A 32 14.15 0.69 -5.36
N ASN A 33 13.01 0.90 -4.74
CA ASN A 33 12.91 1.09 -3.30
C ASN A 33 12.78 -0.22 -2.52
N GLY A 34 12.65 -1.36 -3.21
CA GLY A 34 12.25 -2.60 -2.56
C GLY A 34 10.79 -2.54 -2.13
N THR A 35 10.40 -3.38 -1.20
CA THR A 35 9.02 -3.37 -0.65
C THR A 35 8.71 -2.00 -0.05
N CYS A 36 7.65 -1.37 -0.57
CA CYS A 36 7.29 -0.02 -0.15
C CYS A 36 5.80 0.26 -0.38
N VAL A 37 5.33 1.30 0.27
CA VAL A 37 4.02 1.90 0.00
C VAL A 37 4.21 3.36 -0.33
N LEU A 38 3.33 3.91 -1.18
CA LEU A 38 3.36 5.32 -1.51
C LEU A 38 2.51 6.11 -0.51
N VAL A 39 3.07 7.20 -0.02
CA VAL A 39 2.40 8.09 0.91
C VAL A 39 2.27 9.48 0.28
N ASP A 40 1.23 10.21 0.68
CA ASP A 40 0.91 11.53 0.16
C ASP A 40 0.73 12.51 1.32
N SER A 41 1.69 13.43 1.46
CA SER A 41 1.64 14.47 2.49
C SER A 41 0.95 15.75 2.02
N LYS A 42 0.61 15.85 0.73
CA LYS A 42 0.08 17.07 0.10
C LYS A 42 -1.44 17.09 0.02
N SER A 43 -2.07 15.92 -0.07
CA SER A 43 -3.53 15.82 -0.18
C SER A 43 -4.20 15.99 1.16
N ARG A 44 -5.45 16.47 1.14
CA ARG A 44 -6.27 16.49 2.35
C ARG A 44 -6.51 15.07 2.82
N PHE A 45 -6.48 14.91 4.12
CA PHE A 45 -6.54 13.62 4.78
C PHE A 45 -7.69 13.61 5.78
N LYS A 46 -8.66 12.74 5.54
CA LYS A 46 -9.82 12.58 6.41
C LYS A 46 -9.55 11.52 7.48
N ASP A 47 -10.24 11.62 8.60
CA ASP A 47 -10.09 10.67 9.71
C ASP A 47 -10.54 9.24 9.37
N ASP A 48 -11.36 9.07 8.33
CA ASP A 48 -11.82 7.76 7.85
C ASP A 48 -10.93 7.17 6.74
N GLU A 49 -9.82 7.83 6.42
CA GLU A 49 -8.85 7.33 5.46
C GLU A 49 -7.66 6.69 6.17
N VAL A 50 -7.12 5.64 5.55
CA VAL A 50 -5.97 4.94 6.12
C VAL A 50 -4.70 5.76 5.95
N GLY A 51 -4.03 5.96 7.06
CA GLY A 51 -2.73 6.60 7.09
C GLY A 51 -1.66 5.68 7.66
N VAL A 52 -0.45 6.22 7.77
CA VAL A 52 0.70 5.50 8.29
C VAL A 52 1.47 6.36 9.28
N THR A 53 2.11 5.70 10.24
CA THR A 53 3.20 6.29 11.02
C THR A 53 4.52 5.79 10.47
N ILE A 54 5.53 6.67 10.45
CA ILE A 54 6.81 6.41 9.80
C ILE A 54 7.95 6.74 10.76
N VAL A 55 8.90 5.82 10.89
CA VAL A 55 10.16 6.04 11.61
C VAL A 55 11.31 5.67 10.69
N LYS A 56 12.19 6.62 10.42
CA LYS A 56 13.36 6.45 9.54
C LYS A 56 12.97 5.78 8.20
N ASP A 57 12.03 6.40 7.49
CA ASP A 57 11.51 5.96 6.21
C ASP A 57 10.74 4.61 6.20
N LYS A 58 10.55 3.98 7.35
CA LYS A 58 9.81 2.71 7.44
C LYS A 58 8.47 2.92 8.10
N VAL A 59 7.46 2.25 7.55
CA VAL A 59 6.12 2.25 8.12
C VAL A 59 6.11 1.41 9.39
N THR A 60 5.62 1.99 10.48
CA THR A 60 5.48 1.29 11.76
C THR A 60 4.04 0.82 12.01
N MET A 61 3.06 1.48 11.41
CA MET A 61 1.65 1.12 11.58
C MET A 61 0.80 1.71 10.45
N PHE A 62 -0.23 0.98 10.06
CA PHE A 62 -1.35 1.47 9.24
C PHE A 62 -2.59 1.54 10.10
N ALA A 63 -3.29 2.66 10.11
CA ALA A 63 -4.58 2.80 10.76
C ALA A 63 -5.32 4.04 10.23
N TYR A 64 -6.60 4.14 10.54
CA TYR A 64 -7.37 5.33 10.17
C TYR A 64 -6.84 6.56 10.90
N GLY A 65 -6.76 7.69 10.18
CA GLY A 65 -6.44 8.98 10.78
C GLY A 65 -4.99 9.18 11.25
N LEU A 66 -4.04 8.35 10.79
CA LEU A 66 -2.64 8.51 11.15
C LEU A 66 -1.94 9.64 10.34
N GLU A 67 -0.71 9.94 10.72
CA GLU A 67 0.05 11.13 10.31
C GLU A 67 0.11 11.43 8.82
N LYS A 68 0.35 10.42 7.99
CA LYS A 68 0.46 10.58 6.54
C LYS A 68 -0.49 9.64 5.83
N LYS A 69 -1.18 10.15 4.81
CA LYS A 69 -2.10 9.36 4.02
C LYS A 69 -1.37 8.28 3.24
N TRP A 70 -1.83 7.04 3.33
CA TRP A 70 -1.44 6.01 2.39
C TRP A 70 -2.21 6.22 1.09
N SER A 71 -1.48 6.33 -0.02
CA SER A 71 -2.09 6.63 -1.31
C SER A 71 -2.64 5.40 -2.04
N GLN A 72 -2.77 4.27 -1.35
CA GLN A 72 -3.40 3.04 -1.83
C GLN A 72 -2.63 2.36 -2.97
N ILE A 73 -1.34 2.61 -3.03
CA ILE A 73 -0.40 1.93 -3.91
C ILE A 73 0.70 1.32 -3.06
N GLY A 74 1.05 0.06 -3.33
CA GLY A 74 2.12 -0.63 -2.65
C GLY A 74 2.87 -1.57 -3.59
N TYR A 75 4.13 -1.80 -3.30
CA TYR A 75 4.98 -2.73 -4.03
C TYR A 75 5.62 -3.71 -3.06
N PHE A 76 5.52 -5.00 -3.38
CA PHE A 76 5.98 -6.08 -2.50
C PHE A 76 6.84 -7.05 -3.27
N GLU A 77 8.00 -7.39 -2.72
CA GLU A 77 8.93 -8.35 -3.30
C GLU A 77 9.58 -9.22 -2.22
N GLY A 78 10.22 -10.32 -2.64
CA GLY A 78 10.98 -11.19 -1.75
C GLY A 78 10.15 -11.74 -0.60
N GLU A 79 10.69 -11.67 0.62
CA GLU A 79 10.01 -12.14 1.83
C GLU A 79 8.67 -11.46 2.06
N ALA A 80 8.57 -10.17 1.74
CA ALA A 80 7.32 -9.43 1.86
C ALA A 80 6.24 -10.02 0.95
N PHE A 81 6.59 -10.33 -0.28
CA PHE A 81 5.66 -10.99 -1.21
C PHE A 81 5.23 -12.36 -0.69
N ASP A 82 6.17 -13.18 -0.23
CA ASP A 82 5.89 -14.52 0.27
C ASP A 82 4.95 -14.46 1.51
N MET A 83 5.22 -13.54 2.43
CA MET A 83 4.38 -13.36 3.62
C MET A 83 2.98 -12.87 3.22
N LEU A 84 2.89 -11.90 2.32
CA LEU A 84 1.61 -11.37 1.85
C LEU A 84 0.78 -12.47 1.20
N LYS A 85 1.38 -13.29 0.35
CA LYS A 85 0.72 -14.43 -0.28
C LYS A 85 0.22 -15.42 0.75
N LYS A 86 1.05 -15.76 1.73
CA LYS A 86 0.70 -16.68 2.82
C LYS A 86 -0.50 -16.16 3.62
N LEU A 87 -0.46 -14.91 4.04
CA LEU A 87 -1.54 -14.31 4.82
C LEU A 87 -2.84 -14.20 4.02
N CYS A 88 -2.76 -13.85 2.74
CA CYS A 88 -3.93 -13.73 1.89
C CYS A 88 -4.53 -15.07 1.47
N SER A 89 -3.80 -16.17 1.61
CA SER A 89 -4.30 -17.51 1.30
C SER A 89 -5.22 -18.08 2.36
N SER A 90 -5.24 -17.51 3.56
CA SER A 90 -6.09 -17.97 4.66
C SER A 90 -7.53 -17.50 4.47
N LYS A 91 -8.49 -18.43 4.53
CA LYS A 91 -9.92 -18.10 4.49
C LYS A 91 -10.33 -17.21 5.67
N LYS A 92 -9.72 -17.39 6.82
CA LYS A 92 -10.00 -16.58 8.03
C LYS A 92 -9.67 -15.11 7.81
N ARG A 93 -8.70 -14.81 6.94
CA ARG A 93 -8.23 -13.46 6.67
C ARG A 93 -8.84 -12.84 5.42
N SER A 94 -9.72 -13.55 4.71
CA SER A 94 -10.33 -13.07 3.47
C SER A 94 -11.21 -11.82 3.66
N ARG A 95 -11.66 -11.56 4.88
CA ARG A 95 -12.48 -10.39 5.23
C ARG A 95 -11.66 -9.20 5.73
N LEU A 96 -10.35 -9.37 5.92
CA LEU A 96 -9.50 -8.29 6.36
C LEU A 96 -9.23 -7.31 5.23
N TYR A 97 -9.15 -6.03 5.57
CA TYR A 97 -8.67 -5.02 4.65
C TYR A 97 -7.16 -5.19 4.42
N PRO A 98 -6.62 -4.79 3.25
CA PRO A 98 -5.19 -4.93 2.97
C PRO A 98 -4.29 -4.32 4.03
N PHE A 99 -4.65 -3.15 4.59
CA PHE A 99 -3.81 -2.49 5.59
C PHE A 99 -3.70 -3.31 6.89
N GLU A 100 -4.74 -4.07 7.23
CA GLU A 100 -4.71 -4.96 8.40
C GLU A 100 -3.69 -6.09 8.18
N ILE A 101 -3.62 -6.61 6.96
CA ILE A 101 -2.63 -7.63 6.59
C ILE A 101 -1.22 -7.02 6.62
N PHE A 102 -1.05 -5.79 6.15
CA PHE A 102 0.25 -5.10 6.20
C PHE A 102 0.72 -4.92 7.64
N ASN A 103 -0.18 -4.61 8.57
CA ASN A 103 0.17 -4.53 10.00
C ASN A 103 0.66 -5.89 10.53
N MET A 104 0.03 -6.98 10.13
CA MET A 104 0.49 -8.32 10.51
C MET A 104 1.89 -8.60 9.97
N MET A 105 2.19 -8.16 8.75
CA MET A 105 3.52 -8.30 8.16
C MET A 105 4.56 -7.52 8.97
N ILE A 106 4.23 -6.28 9.35
CA ILE A 106 5.12 -5.44 10.16
C ILE A 106 5.40 -6.09 11.52
N GLU A 107 4.37 -6.62 12.17
CA GLU A 107 4.51 -7.34 13.44
C GLU A 107 5.41 -8.57 13.31
N ALA A 108 5.39 -9.21 12.14
CA ALA A 108 6.24 -10.37 11.84
C ALA A 108 7.68 -9.99 11.43
N GLY A 109 8.01 -8.70 11.43
CA GLY A 109 9.35 -8.21 11.14
C GLY A 109 9.61 -7.82 9.68
N ILE A 110 8.59 -7.81 8.83
CA ILE A 110 8.72 -7.35 7.45
C ILE A 110 8.90 -5.82 7.43
N ARG A 111 9.88 -5.35 6.67
CA ARG A 111 10.14 -3.92 6.51
C ARG A 111 9.39 -3.39 5.29
N ILE A 112 8.56 -2.39 5.51
CA ILE A 112 7.82 -1.70 4.44
C ILE A 112 8.27 -0.24 4.46
N LYS A 113 8.90 0.19 3.38
CA LYS A 113 9.39 1.55 3.25
C LYS A 113 8.25 2.49 2.85
N ALA A 114 8.24 3.69 3.40
CA ALA A 114 7.33 4.75 2.96
C ALA A 114 8.04 5.62 1.94
N VAL A 115 7.43 5.80 0.77
CA VAL A 115 8.01 6.57 -0.35
C VAL A 115 7.00 7.62 -0.81
N GLU A 116 7.48 8.83 -0.99
CA GLU A 116 6.67 9.90 -1.59
C GLU A 116 7.40 10.46 -2.81
N PRO A 117 7.06 10.00 -4.04
CA PRO A 117 7.66 10.50 -5.26
C PRO A 117 7.40 12.01 -5.43
N LYS A 118 8.43 12.77 -5.83
CA LYS A 118 8.37 14.23 -5.90
C LYS A 118 7.29 14.77 -6.84
N ARG A 119 7.03 14.08 -7.95
CA ARG A 119 6.07 14.52 -8.98
C ARG A 119 4.79 13.68 -8.97
N MET A 120 4.57 12.94 -7.89
CA MET A 120 3.41 12.10 -7.76
C MET A 120 2.13 12.94 -7.72
N THR A 121 1.14 12.55 -8.51
CA THR A 121 -0.23 13.01 -8.38
C THR A 121 -1.14 11.78 -8.31
N ILE A 122 -1.91 11.69 -7.25
CA ILE A 122 -2.87 10.60 -7.03
C ILE A 122 -4.18 11.23 -6.60
N LYS A 123 -5.26 10.77 -7.21
CA LYS A 123 -6.63 11.20 -6.88
C LYS A 123 -7.52 9.98 -6.77
N GLU A 124 -8.26 9.91 -5.68
CA GLU A 124 -9.30 8.90 -5.48
C GLU A 124 -10.61 9.39 -6.09
N ILE A 125 -11.29 8.51 -6.83
CA ILE A 125 -12.59 8.81 -7.44
C ILE A 125 -13.68 8.17 -6.61
N ASP A 126 -14.38 8.98 -5.81
CA ASP A 126 -15.51 8.53 -4.99
C ASP A 126 -16.85 8.71 -5.69
N SER A 127 -16.92 9.61 -6.68
CA SER A 127 -18.12 9.92 -7.43
C SER A 127 -17.79 10.54 -8.77
N LEU A 128 -18.80 10.68 -9.64
CA LEU A 128 -18.64 11.35 -10.94
C LEU A 128 -18.18 12.80 -10.81
N LYS A 129 -18.41 13.43 -9.68
CA LYS A 129 -17.96 14.81 -9.43
C LYS A 129 -16.43 14.91 -9.34
N ASP A 130 -15.75 13.80 -9.07
CA ASP A 130 -14.31 13.77 -8.96
C ASP A 130 -13.59 13.67 -10.31
N LEU A 131 -14.36 13.45 -11.37
CA LEU A 131 -13.85 13.47 -12.75
C LEU A 131 -13.86 14.92 -13.32
#